data_05fc460c5f78c0c56d7d2a1b0ecb8f33
#
_entry.id   05fc460c5f78c0c56d7d2a1b0ecb8f33
#
_cell.length_a   1.000
_cell.length_b   1.000
_cell.length_c   1.000
_cell.angle_alpha   90.00
_cell.angle_beta   90.00
_cell.angle_gamma   90.00
#
_symmetry.space_group_name_H-M   'P 1'
#
loop_
_entity.id
_entity.type
_entity.pdbx_description
1 polymer ?
#
loop_
_entity_poly.entity_id
_entity_poly.type
_entity_poly.pdbx_seq_one_letter_code
_entity_poly.pdbx_strand_id
1 'polypeptide(L)'
;NKRRLVRALEVVRITGASFTSFKTDWKRSELVDASRFWVLEHSSSSLRNRIDERVEAMMKSGWIQETQRLIDSGLKGNSTASQAIGYRQIIEHLEGKTSRDTMIQWIKTKTWQFAKRQRTWFRHQIKNRPVNMEADRPENLLNELLKT
;
A
#
# COMPACT_ATOMS: atom_id res chain seq x y z
N ASN A 1 -7.17 -18.98 -0.13
CA ASN A 1 -5.82 -18.45 -0.38
C ASN A 1 -4.80 -19.35 0.31
N LYS A 2 -4.01 -20.11 -0.49
CA LYS A 2 -3.07 -21.14 -0.02
C LYS A 2 -2.10 -20.61 1.07
N ARG A 3 -1.54 -19.40 0.88
CA ARG A 3 -0.62 -18.79 1.87
C ARG A 3 -1.29 -18.54 3.23
N ARG A 4 -2.55 -18.11 3.24
CA ARG A 4 -3.29 -17.89 4.49
C ARG A 4 -3.59 -19.21 5.20
N LEU A 5 -3.90 -20.26 4.45
CA LEU A 5 -4.14 -21.59 5.02
C LEU A 5 -2.85 -22.14 5.62
N VAL A 6 -1.75 -22.08 4.88
CA VAL A 6 -0.42 -22.52 5.36
C VAL A 6 -0.07 -21.77 6.65
N ARG A 7 -0.20 -20.43 6.67
CA ARG A 7 0.10 -19.63 7.86
C ARG A 7 -0.78 -19.98 9.06
N ALA A 8 -2.07 -20.25 8.83
CA ALA A 8 -2.97 -20.69 9.90
C ALA A 8 -2.54 -22.04 10.47
N LEU A 9 -2.18 -23.01 9.62
CA LEU A 9 -1.67 -24.31 10.03
C LEU A 9 -0.33 -24.22 10.78
N GLU A 10 0.59 -23.37 10.31
CA GLU A 10 1.86 -23.11 11.02
C GLU A 10 1.62 -22.61 12.44
N VAL A 11 0.73 -21.62 12.60
CA VAL A 11 0.39 -21.06 13.92
C VAL A 11 -0.18 -22.14 14.82
N VAL A 12 -1.17 -22.91 14.36
CA VAL A 12 -1.77 -24.00 15.13
C VAL A 12 -0.72 -25.04 15.53
N ARG A 13 0.18 -25.41 14.59
CA ARG A 13 1.21 -26.41 14.83
C ARG A 13 2.27 -25.98 15.85
N ILE A 14 2.64 -24.69 15.81
CA ILE A 14 3.68 -24.13 16.69
C ILE A 14 3.13 -23.84 18.08
N THR A 15 1.88 -23.35 18.18
CA THR A 15 1.33 -22.83 19.42
C THR A 15 0.33 -23.76 20.10
N GLY A 16 -0.16 -24.78 19.39
CA GLY A 16 -1.25 -25.64 19.86
C GLY A 16 -2.62 -24.95 19.96
N ALA A 17 -2.70 -23.67 19.65
CA ALA A 17 -3.91 -22.87 19.80
C ALA A 17 -4.56 -22.53 18.44
N SER A 18 -5.88 -22.31 18.45
CA SER A 18 -6.62 -21.94 17.24
C SER A 18 -6.09 -20.64 16.65
N PHE A 19 -5.94 -20.56 15.32
CA PHE A 19 -5.57 -19.30 14.64
C PHE A 19 -6.51 -18.15 14.98
N THR A 20 -7.77 -18.44 15.27
CA THR A 20 -8.76 -17.43 15.66
C THR A 20 -8.53 -16.85 17.06
N SER A 21 -7.86 -17.59 17.95
CA SER A 21 -7.51 -17.09 19.29
C SER A 21 -6.44 -16.01 19.26
N PHE A 22 -5.65 -15.94 18.17
CA PHE A 22 -4.64 -14.91 17.94
C PHE A 22 -5.17 -13.73 17.13
N LYS A 23 -6.45 -13.74 16.76
CA LYS A 23 -7.07 -12.53 16.24
C LYS A 23 -7.09 -11.51 17.37
N THR A 24 -6.07 -10.66 17.38
CA THR A 24 -6.04 -9.47 18.21
C THR A 24 -7.36 -8.74 17.98
N ASP A 25 -8.11 -8.56 19.04
CA ASP A 25 -9.31 -7.76 18.98
C ASP A 25 -8.89 -6.31 18.75
N TRP A 26 -8.80 -5.93 17.49
CA TRP A 26 -8.46 -4.57 17.06
C TRP A 26 -9.46 -3.53 17.58
N LYS A 27 -10.58 -4.00 18.19
CA LYS A 27 -11.52 -3.17 18.95
C LYS A 27 -10.90 -2.58 20.21
N ARG A 28 -9.72 -3.06 20.64
CA ARG A 28 -9.01 -2.58 21.83
C ARG A 28 -8.03 -1.44 21.55
N SER A 29 -8.21 -0.70 20.48
CA SER A 29 -7.46 0.54 20.23
C SER A 29 -7.93 1.73 21.11
N GLU A 30 -8.55 1.45 22.26
CA GLU A 30 -8.80 2.45 23.32
C GLU A 30 -7.51 3.02 23.93
N LEU A 31 -6.35 2.40 23.61
CA LEU A 31 -5.03 2.84 24.08
C LEU A 31 -4.34 3.85 23.17
N VAL A 32 -4.86 4.09 21.97
CA VAL A 32 -4.31 5.10 21.08
C VAL A 32 -5.13 6.36 21.26
N ASP A 33 -4.53 7.38 21.84
CA ASP A 33 -5.12 8.71 21.94
C ASP A 33 -5.50 9.18 20.52
N ALA A 34 -6.79 9.07 20.21
CA ALA A 34 -7.31 9.38 18.89
C ALA A 34 -7.03 10.84 18.49
N SER A 35 -6.81 11.73 19.45
CA SER A 35 -6.48 13.14 19.22
C SER A 35 -5.12 13.34 18.52
N ARG A 36 -4.22 12.34 18.62
CA ARG A 36 -2.88 12.37 18.02
C ARG A 36 -2.78 11.75 16.63
N PHE A 37 -3.89 11.22 16.08
CA PHE A 37 -3.92 10.57 14.78
C PHE A 37 -4.77 11.34 13.79
N TRP A 38 -4.17 11.71 12.69
CA TRP A 38 -4.82 12.40 11.58
C TRP A 38 -4.81 11.49 10.36
N VAL A 39 -5.98 11.33 9.75
CA VAL A 39 -6.11 10.57 8.50
C VAL A 39 -6.27 11.57 7.37
N LEU A 40 -5.24 11.71 6.56
CA LEU A 40 -5.28 12.60 5.39
C LEU A 40 -6.00 11.87 4.25
N GLU A 41 -7.07 12.47 3.74
CA GLU A 41 -7.84 11.89 2.64
C GLU A 41 -7.87 12.82 1.43
N HIS A 42 -7.80 12.19 0.26
CA HIS A 42 -8.16 12.79 -1.02
C HIS A 42 -9.48 12.19 -1.53
N SER A 43 -10.20 12.90 -2.38
CA SER A 43 -11.30 12.29 -3.14
C SER A 43 -10.80 11.11 -3.97
N SER A 44 -11.70 10.19 -4.31
CA SER A 44 -11.30 9.01 -5.09
C SER A 44 -10.76 9.37 -6.48
N SER A 45 -11.30 10.43 -7.09
CA SER A 45 -10.85 10.93 -8.40
C SER A 45 -9.47 11.57 -8.30
N SER A 46 -9.26 12.47 -7.34
CA SER A 46 -7.98 13.13 -7.12
C SER A 46 -6.88 12.11 -6.78
N LEU A 47 -7.15 11.18 -5.88
CA LEU A 47 -6.19 10.13 -5.53
C LEU A 47 -5.81 9.28 -6.74
N ARG A 48 -6.79 8.95 -7.61
CA ARG A 48 -6.53 8.20 -8.83
C ARG A 48 -5.63 8.98 -9.79
N ASN A 49 -5.93 10.24 -10.03
CA ASN A 49 -5.11 11.10 -10.89
C ASN A 49 -3.67 11.21 -10.36
N ARG A 50 -3.50 11.42 -9.06
CA ARG A 50 -2.17 11.47 -8.42
C ARG A 50 -1.39 10.15 -8.57
N ILE A 51 -2.07 9.02 -8.49
CA ILE A 51 -1.44 7.70 -8.72
C ILE A 51 -0.98 7.60 -10.18
N ASP A 52 -1.84 7.99 -11.11
CA ASP A 52 -1.54 7.91 -12.54
C ASP A 52 -0.35 8.82 -12.91
N GLU A 53 -0.36 10.06 -12.46
CA GLU A 53 0.75 11.03 -12.63
C GLU A 53 2.05 10.52 -12.00
N ARG A 54 1.99 9.98 -10.79
CA ARG A 54 3.15 9.42 -10.09
C ARG A 54 3.77 8.26 -10.85
N VAL A 55 2.95 7.33 -11.36
CA VAL A 55 3.44 6.18 -12.13
C VAL A 55 4.11 6.66 -13.43
N GLU A 56 3.51 7.63 -14.13
CA GLU A 56 4.11 8.20 -15.33
C GLU A 56 5.44 8.91 -15.03
N ALA A 57 5.50 9.67 -13.94
CA ALA A 57 6.74 10.33 -13.51
C ALA A 57 7.84 9.31 -13.19
N MET A 58 7.51 8.23 -12.48
CA MET A 58 8.47 7.16 -12.17
C MET A 58 8.98 6.47 -13.45
N MET A 59 8.10 6.23 -14.43
CA MET A 59 8.52 5.68 -15.73
C MET A 59 9.47 6.61 -16.48
N LYS A 60 9.19 7.91 -16.47
CA LYS A 60 10.09 8.92 -17.08
C LYS A 60 11.43 9.03 -16.35
N SER A 61 11.44 8.82 -15.05
CA SER A 61 12.66 8.84 -14.21
C SER A 61 13.52 7.56 -14.32
N GLY A 62 13.15 6.60 -15.18
CA GLY A 62 13.97 5.44 -15.47
C GLY A 62 13.71 4.22 -14.58
N TRP A 63 12.48 4.04 -14.10
CA TRP A 63 12.14 2.90 -13.23
C TRP A 63 12.37 1.53 -13.88
N ILE A 64 12.20 1.44 -15.21
CA ILE A 64 12.50 0.19 -15.94
C ILE A 64 14.00 -0.11 -15.87
N GLN A 65 14.85 0.89 -16.12
CA GLN A 65 16.30 0.75 -16.08
C GLN A 65 16.81 0.45 -14.66
N GLU A 66 16.22 1.08 -13.65
CA GLU A 66 16.48 0.76 -12.25
C GLU A 66 16.16 -0.70 -11.96
N THR A 67 14.99 -1.17 -12.37
CA THR A 67 14.56 -2.56 -12.15
C THR A 67 15.50 -3.55 -12.84
N GLN A 68 15.98 -3.25 -14.06
CA GLN A 68 16.95 -4.10 -14.73
C GLN A 68 18.24 -4.22 -13.93
N ARG A 69 18.81 -3.10 -13.47
CA ARG A 69 20.02 -3.12 -12.61
C ARG A 69 19.82 -3.91 -11.33
N LEU A 70 18.64 -3.81 -10.71
CA LEU A 70 18.30 -4.58 -9.51
C LEU A 70 18.17 -6.09 -9.82
N ILE A 71 17.67 -6.46 -10.99
CA ILE A 71 17.64 -7.87 -11.45
C ILE A 71 19.06 -8.42 -11.56
N ASP A 72 19.95 -7.65 -12.17
CA ASP A 72 21.37 -8.02 -12.34
C ASP A 72 22.08 -8.15 -10.97
N SER A 73 21.60 -7.40 -9.97
CA SER A 73 22.06 -7.46 -8.57
C SER A 73 21.33 -8.50 -7.71
N GLY A 74 20.48 -9.37 -8.29
CA GLY A 74 19.85 -10.49 -7.57
C GLY A 74 18.42 -10.25 -7.09
N LEU A 75 17.72 -9.22 -7.54
CA LEU A 75 16.32 -8.93 -7.15
C LEU A 75 15.39 -10.14 -7.27
N LYS A 76 15.54 -10.95 -8.32
CA LYS A 76 14.70 -12.14 -8.54
C LYS A 76 14.84 -13.19 -7.44
N GLY A 77 15.98 -13.28 -6.78
CA GLY A 77 16.21 -14.16 -5.63
C GLY A 77 15.51 -13.70 -4.35
N ASN A 78 15.16 -12.41 -4.24
CA ASN A 78 14.43 -11.87 -3.12
C ASN A 78 12.91 -11.98 -3.36
N SER A 79 12.29 -13.00 -2.76
CA SER A 79 10.86 -13.30 -2.93
C SER A 79 9.91 -12.19 -2.47
N THR A 80 10.34 -11.31 -1.57
CA THR A 80 9.53 -10.18 -1.08
C THR A 80 9.67 -8.98 -1.99
N ALA A 81 10.90 -8.56 -2.29
CA ALA A 81 11.15 -7.38 -3.10
C ALA A 81 10.66 -7.57 -4.55
N SER A 82 10.89 -8.74 -5.15
CA SER A 82 10.41 -9.05 -6.51
C SER A 82 8.89 -9.07 -6.66
N GLN A 83 8.14 -9.19 -5.56
CA GLN A 83 6.67 -9.17 -5.55
C GLN A 83 6.09 -7.76 -5.26
N ALA A 84 6.92 -6.77 -4.98
CA ALA A 84 6.44 -5.41 -4.73
C ALA A 84 5.76 -4.84 -5.98
N ILE A 85 4.71 -4.01 -5.75
CA ILE A 85 3.97 -3.36 -6.83
C ILE A 85 4.94 -2.48 -7.63
N GLY A 86 4.91 -2.62 -8.92
CA GLY A 86 5.83 -1.98 -9.86
C GLY A 86 6.93 -2.93 -10.28
N TYR A 87 7.79 -3.38 -9.39
CA TYR A 87 8.89 -4.28 -9.74
C TYR A 87 8.41 -5.59 -10.37
N ARG A 88 7.40 -6.23 -9.80
CA ARG A 88 6.83 -7.44 -10.39
C ARG A 88 6.38 -7.23 -11.83
N GLN A 89 5.62 -6.16 -12.11
CA GLN A 89 5.09 -5.88 -13.43
C GLN A 89 6.20 -5.54 -14.43
N ILE A 90 7.22 -4.81 -13.98
CA ILE A 90 8.38 -4.47 -14.81
C ILE A 90 9.21 -5.73 -15.11
N ILE A 91 9.41 -6.62 -14.13
CA ILE A 91 10.07 -7.91 -14.37
C ILE A 91 9.34 -8.71 -15.46
N GLU A 92 8.01 -8.83 -15.36
CA GLU A 92 7.19 -9.54 -16.36
C GLU A 92 7.29 -8.89 -17.75
N HIS A 93 7.41 -7.56 -17.82
CA HIS A 93 7.65 -6.83 -19.07
C HIS A 93 9.04 -7.11 -19.64
N LEU A 94 10.08 -7.03 -18.83
CA LEU A 94 11.46 -7.32 -19.22
C LEU A 94 11.66 -8.77 -19.67
N GLU A 95 10.83 -9.68 -19.18
CA GLU A 95 10.76 -11.08 -19.63
C GLU A 95 9.93 -11.28 -20.92
N GLY A 96 9.44 -10.20 -21.53
CA GLY A 96 8.64 -10.25 -22.77
C GLY A 96 7.21 -10.74 -22.58
N LYS A 97 6.71 -10.88 -21.34
CA LYS A 97 5.37 -11.41 -21.05
C LYS A 97 4.25 -10.39 -21.25
N THR A 98 4.59 -9.10 -21.20
CA THR A 98 3.60 -8.00 -21.33
C THR A 98 4.16 -6.85 -22.13
N SER A 99 3.30 -6.10 -22.83
CA SER A 99 3.67 -4.86 -23.47
C SER A 99 3.94 -3.76 -22.42
N ARG A 100 4.66 -2.71 -22.81
CA ARG A 100 4.94 -1.56 -21.96
C ARG A 100 3.64 -0.89 -21.46
N ASP A 101 2.68 -0.71 -22.35
CA ASP A 101 1.40 -0.05 -22.00
C ASP A 101 0.58 -0.90 -21.04
N THR A 102 0.50 -2.21 -21.27
CA THR A 102 -0.17 -3.15 -20.36
C THR A 102 0.49 -3.14 -18.98
N MET A 103 1.80 -3.14 -18.92
CA MET A 103 2.56 -3.07 -17.67
C MET A 103 2.23 -1.79 -16.88
N ILE A 104 2.24 -0.63 -17.54
CA ILE A 104 1.91 0.66 -16.91
C ILE A 104 0.49 0.66 -16.36
N GLN A 105 -0.48 0.24 -17.15
CA GLN A 105 -1.88 0.14 -16.71
C GLN A 105 -2.05 -0.83 -15.53
N TRP A 106 -1.30 -1.89 -15.53
CA TRP A 106 -1.31 -2.87 -14.44
C TRP A 106 -0.77 -2.28 -13.14
N ILE A 107 0.34 -1.55 -13.21
CA ILE A 107 0.92 -0.85 -12.06
C ILE A 107 -0.09 0.16 -11.48
N LYS A 108 -0.68 1.01 -12.32
CA LYS A 108 -1.72 1.97 -11.91
C LYS A 108 -2.88 1.28 -11.20
N THR A 109 -3.41 0.21 -11.81
CA THR A 109 -4.52 -0.56 -11.25
C THR A 109 -4.16 -1.21 -9.90
N LYS A 110 -2.98 -1.83 -9.78
CA LYS A 110 -2.54 -2.47 -8.53
C LYS A 110 -2.30 -1.45 -7.42
N THR A 111 -1.72 -0.31 -7.76
CA THR A 111 -1.51 0.81 -6.82
C THR A 111 -2.84 1.36 -6.34
N TRP A 112 -3.80 1.57 -7.23
CA TRP A 112 -5.16 1.98 -6.86
C TRP A 112 -5.86 0.97 -5.93
N GLN A 113 -5.78 -0.32 -6.26
CA GLN A 113 -6.34 -1.37 -5.40
C GLN A 113 -5.69 -1.39 -4.02
N PHE A 114 -4.39 -1.11 -3.94
CA PHE A 114 -3.68 -1.00 -2.67
C PHE A 114 -4.15 0.22 -1.86
N ALA A 115 -4.24 1.39 -2.48
CA ALA A 115 -4.75 2.62 -1.86
C ALA A 115 -6.20 2.46 -1.34
N LYS A 116 -7.07 1.79 -2.11
CA LYS A 116 -8.44 1.47 -1.64
C LYS A 116 -8.43 0.62 -0.37
N ARG A 117 -7.55 -0.40 -0.29
CA ARG A 117 -7.43 -1.23 0.92
C ARG A 117 -6.94 -0.42 2.12
N GLN A 118 -5.97 0.48 1.92
CA GLN A 118 -5.49 1.38 2.98
C GLN A 118 -6.62 2.28 3.49
N ARG A 119 -7.37 2.94 2.59
CA ARG A 119 -8.52 3.78 2.98
C ARG A 119 -9.56 3.00 3.78
N THR A 120 -9.90 1.80 3.34
CA THR A 120 -10.84 0.93 4.05
C THR A 120 -10.31 0.57 5.43
N TRP A 121 -9.03 0.25 5.54
CA TRP A 121 -8.39 -0.08 6.80
C TRP A 121 -8.42 1.10 7.77
N PHE A 122 -7.98 2.28 7.36
CA PHE A 122 -7.99 3.49 8.19
C PHE A 122 -9.40 3.84 8.67
N ARG A 123 -10.40 3.75 7.80
CA ARG A 123 -11.80 4.03 8.15
C ARG A 123 -12.35 3.09 9.23
N HIS A 124 -11.89 1.85 9.26
CA HIS A 124 -12.35 0.87 10.24
C HIS A 124 -11.52 0.87 11.53
N GLN A 125 -10.26 1.29 11.47
CA GLN A 125 -9.35 1.21 12.61
C GLN A 125 -9.23 2.53 13.38
N ILE A 126 -9.38 3.65 12.71
CA ILE A 126 -9.18 4.97 13.31
C ILE A 126 -10.52 5.73 13.29
N LYS A 127 -11.05 6.02 14.47
CA LYS A 127 -12.33 6.74 14.64
C LYS A 127 -12.21 8.26 14.44
N ASN A 128 -11.11 8.75 13.89
CA ASN A 128 -10.87 10.18 13.71
C ASN A 128 -11.57 10.72 12.47
N ARG A 129 -11.91 12.00 12.56
CA ARG A 129 -12.41 12.77 11.42
C ARG A 129 -11.30 12.88 10.37
N PRO A 130 -11.53 12.43 9.13
CA PRO A 130 -10.54 12.56 8.09
C PRO A 130 -10.36 14.03 7.71
N VAL A 131 -9.11 14.42 7.44
CA VAL A 131 -8.75 15.73 6.93
C VAL A 131 -8.78 15.68 5.41
N ASN A 132 -9.61 16.53 4.81
CA ASN A 132 -9.74 16.63 3.36
C ASN A 132 -8.61 17.49 2.78
N MET A 133 -7.63 16.86 2.15
CA MET A 133 -6.45 17.52 1.55
C MET A 133 -6.77 18.41 0.33
N GLU A 134 -8.01 18.42 -0.13
CA GLU A 134 -8.45 19.27 -1.25
C GLU A 134 -9.15 20.55 -0.75
N ALA A 135 -9.78 20.47 0.41
CA ALA A 135 -10.51 21.59 1.01
C ALA A 135 -9.66 22.38 2.02
N ASP A 136 -8.76 21.68 2.71
CA ASP A 136 -7.96 22.27 3.77
C ASP A 136 -6.57 22.63 3.25
N ARG A 137 -6.20 23.91 3.35
CA ARG A 137 -4.84 24.33 3.01
C ARG A 137 -3.87 23.75 4.03
N PRO A 138 -2.68 23.26 3.60
CA PRO A 138 -1.68 22.70 4.51
C PRO A 138 -1.31 23.60 5.69
N GLU A 139 -1.36 24.92 5.49
CA GLU A 139 -1.09 25.93 6.51
C GLU A 139 -2.14 25.95 7.63
N ASN A 140 -3.43 25.73 7.29
CA ASN A 140 -4.50 25.66 8.28
C ASN A 140 -4.41 24.38 9.11
N LEU A 141 -4.01 23.27 8.48
CA LEU A 141 -3.79 22.00 9.15
C LEU A 141 -2.64 22.07 10.16
N LEU A 142 -1.53 22.72 9.81
CA LEU A 142 -0.42 22.97 10.73
C LEU A 142 -0.87 23.78 11.95
N ASN A 143 -1.68 24.79 11.77
CA ASN A 143 -2.20 25.61 12.87
C ASN A 143 -3.17 24.84 13.78
N GLU A 144 -3.96 23.91 13.25
CA GLU A 144 -4.79 23.01 14.07
C GLU A 144 -3.95 21.98 14.83
N LEU A 145 -2.94 21.40 14.18
CA LEU A 145 -2.02 20.43 14.78
C LEU A 145 -1.18 21.01 15.91
N LEU A 146 -0.82 22.31 15.83
CA LEU A 146 -0.03 22.99 16.84
C LEU A 146 -0.85 23.52 18.03
N LYS A 147 -2.18 23.49 17.94
CA LYS A 147 -3.09 23.92 19.03
C LYS A 147 -3.50 22.77 19.96
N THR A 148 -3.10 21.53 19.65
CA THR A 148 -3.38 20.33 20.42
C THR A 148 -2.14 19.89 21.18
#